data_0f1ce3304241a1a0a6c145a30827d458
#
_entry.id   0f1ce3304241a1a0a6c145a30827d458
#
_cell.length_a   1.000
_cell.length_b   1.000
_cell.length_c   1.000
_cell.angle_alpha   90.00
_cell.angle_beta   90.00
_cell.angle_gamma   90.00
#
_symmetry.space_group_name_H-M   'P 1'
#
loop_
_entity.id
_entity.type
_entity.pdbx_description
1 polymer ?
#
loop_
_entity_poly.entity_id
_entity_poly.type
_entity_poly.pdbx_seq_one_letter_code
_entity_poly.pdbx_strand_id
1 'polypeptide(L)'
;MEDSIENDENFLLNKYSKKFIIQEQIPYIKSNNLINQENNEDLICPICFFILKSPINCSEKKNSHSFCKECIDKYLEGNNACPTCKLNFLYKFNEEIYNSLNKLIFKCEFQNEGCDKIIPYSEYLTHINNCKYNNNLYECNIKKYNYDKKSFEKCGYIGNKIEIEKHFKICAFKINKCSFCNNNILNMDFEEHIEFDCKFGVIKYQNGDIYIGEKNKNIKEGYGIIYYSNGRKYEGEFKNDVADGYGIYYYLDGIKYEGEWKNGLINGLGVFYLINAKYECEIKLSRFKGYGKAYYSDGSIYEGEFGNNIKEGLGICYYSNGSKYEGEYKNNKKNGYGIYSNFNGDIYIGEFKNEYFNGYGIYKYHSGERYEGEWENNSKSGYGVYYYWNKNKYEGEWKNDLRNGYGIIVTTRGSKYEVEFKNGLKDGYGVELHKNGDMVIGEYKNNKINGYGIFYFKNGDKYEGEFKNGRNYGYGTFYSFLGFKYENYFTNGNIDKFLGLIYKIILCFHFLYSSFTKRKMIVISAIIILIIGFVIQKTIIEYLFYKK
;
A
#
# COMPACT_ATOMS: atom_id res chain seq x y z
N MET A 1 7.93 -22.06 15.21
CA MET A 1 6.96 -21.43 14.27
C MET A 1 6.83 -19.93 14.51
N GLU A 2 6.99 -19.42 15.72
CA GLU A 2 7.04 -17.98 16.00
C GLU A 2 8.26 -17.30 15.36
N ASP A 3 9.42 -17.96 15.37
CA ASP A 3 10.66 -17.44 14.76
C ASP A 3 10.63 -17.32 13.22
N SER A 4 9.71 -18.02 12.52
CA SER A 4 9.60 -17.95 11.05
C SER A 4 8.81 -16.75 10.57
N ILE A 5 7.85 -16.25 11.35
CA ILE A 5 6.98 -15.12 10.99
C ILE A 5 7.68 -13.79 11.22
N GLU A 6 8.46 -13.65 12.29
CA GLU A 6 9.34 -12.49 12.51
C GLU A 6 10.44 -12.36 11.44
N ASN A 7 10.94 -13.50 10.96
CA ASN A 7 11.91 -13.52 9.86
C ASN A 7 11.32 -13.08 8.53
N ASP A 8 10.03 -13.34 8.27
CA ASP A 8 9.37 -12.94 7.03
C ASP A 8 9.03 -11.44 6.98
N GLU A 9 8.57 -10.81 8.07
CA GLU A 9 8.42 -9.35 8.13
C GLU A 9 9.78 -8.64 7.96
N ASN A 10 10.81 -9.13 8.62
CA ASN A 10 12.17 -8.60 8.50
C ASN A 10 12.79 -8.87 7.13
N PHE A 11 12.52 -10.03 6.53
CA PHE A 11 12.94 -10.37 5.17
C PHE A 11 12.30 -9.45 4.13
N LEU A 12 11.01 -9.17 4.27
CA LEU A 12 10.27 -8.29 3.37
C LEU A 12 10.76 -6.83 3.49
N LEU A 13 10.90 -6.30 4.71
CA LEU A 13 11.45 -4.97 4.94
C LEU A 13 12.91 -4.85 4.46
N ASN A 14 13.77 -5.85 4.69
CA ASN A 14 15.15 -5.86 4.24
C ASN A 14 15.32 -5.99 2.72
N LYS A 15 14.50 -6.83 2.06
CA LYS A 15 14.59 -7.06 0.62
C LYS A 15 14.22 -5.80 -0.18
N TYR A 16 13.29 -4.98 0.35
CA TYR A 16 12.74 -3.83 -0.36
C TYR A 16 13.28 -2.49 0.13
N SER A 17 13.76 -2.38 1.37
CA SER A 17 14.42 -1.16 1.87
C SER A 17 15.67 -0.77 1.06
N LYS A 18 16.39 -1.75 0.49
CA LYS A 18 17.56 -1.49 -0.38
C LYS A 18 17.22 -0.90 -1.75
N LYS A 19 15.97 -0.94 -2.19
CA LYS A 19 15.53 -0.41 -3.50
C LYS A 19 14.99 1.03 -3.46
N PHE A 20 14.63 1.54 -2.28
CA PHE A 20 14.06 2.88 -2.11
C PHE A 20 15.15 3.94 -1.87
N ILE A 21 16.15 4.03 -2.74
CA ILE A 21 17.07 5.18 -2.75
C ILE A 21 16.54 6.16 -3.78
N ILE A 22 15.61 7.00 -3.38
CA ILE A 22 15.27 8.20 -4.12
C ILE A 22 16.37 9.21 -3.80
N GLN A 23 17.27 9.47 -4.73
CA GLN A 23 18.23 10.57 -4.64
C GLN A 23 17.49 11.90 -4.88
N GLU A 24 16.71 12.34 -3.92
CA GLU A 24 16.36 13.75 -3.84
C GLU A 24 17.24 14.41 -2.79
N GLN A 25 17.80 15.55 -3.13
CA GLN A 25 18.28 16.54 -2.14
C GLN A 25 17.03 17.11 -1.44
N ILE A 26 16.39 16.32 -0.60
CA ILE A 26 15.31 16.85 0.22
C ILE A 26 15.97 17.68 1.32
N PRO A 27 15.63 18.96 1.44
CA PRO A 27 16.21 19.80 2.48
C PRO A 27 15.95 19.17 3.85
N TYR A 28 17.03 18.95 4.60
CA TYR A 28 16.95 18.47 5.97
C TYR A 28 16.31 19.53 6.86
N ILE A 29 15.37 19.13 7.69
CA ILE A 29 14.72 20.04 8.64
C ILE A 29 15.70 20.34 9.77
N LYS A 30 16.11 21.60 9.88
CA LYS A 30 17.03 22.05 10.93
C LYS A 30 16.29 22.20 12.25
N SER A 31 16.90 21.72 13.34
CA SER A 31 16.31 21.80 14.69
C SER A 31 16.11 23.22 15.21
N ASN A 32 16.92 24.18 14.75
CA ASN A 32 16.81 25.59 15.15
C ASN A 32 15.56 26.32 14.61
N ASN A 33 14.85 25.75 13.65
CA ASN A 33 13.57 26.27 13.17
C ASN A 33 12.36 25.77 13.98
N LEU A 34 12.58 24.91 14.97
CA LEU A 34 11.54 24.36 15.82
C LEU A 34 11.06 25.37 16.86
N ILE A 35 9.75 25.52 17.02
CA ILE A 35 9.13 26.44 17.98
C ILE A 35 9.00 25.80 19.37
N ASN A 36 8.64 24.51 19.42
CA ASN A 36 8.46 23.77 20.68
C ASN A 36 9.78 23.10 21.07
N GLN A 37 10.56 23.72 21.96
CA GLN A 37 11.91 23.26 22.31
C GLN A 37 11.99 22.30 23.52
N GLU A 38 10.90 21.88 24.12
CA GLU A 38 10.94 21.01 25.30
C GLU A 38 11.21 19.55 24.95
N ASN A 39 12.38 19.01 25.38
CA ASN A 39 12.77 17.58 25.38
C ASN A 39 12.68 16.82 24.05
N ASN A 40 13.27 17.34 22.98
CA ASN A 40 13.20 16.75 21.64
C ASN A 40 14.48 15.99 21.20
N GLU A 41 15.36 15.60 22.13
CA GLU A 41 16.61 14.90 21.79
C GLU A 41 16.33 13.55 21.09
N ASP A 42 15.27 12.85 21.47
CA ASP A 42 14.86 11.58 20.85
C ASP A 42 14.34 11.74 19.41
N LEU A 43 14.07 12.97 18.97
CA LEU A 43 13.59 13.29 17.63
C LEU A 43 14.70 13.71 16.66
N ILE A 44 15.97 13.64 17.11
CA ILE A 44 17.15 13.99 16.30
C ILE A 44 17.85 12.73 15.83
N CYS A 45 18.14 12.65 14.55
CA CYS A 45 18.89 11.54 13.98
C CYS A 45 20.36 11.57 14.42
N PRO A 46 20.90 10.52 15.06
CA PRO A 46 22.29 10.47 15.50
C PRO A 46 23.33 10.48 14.39
N ILE A 47 22.94 10.29 13.13
CA ILE A 47 23.86 10.27 11.98
C ILE A 47 23.96 11.66 11.33
N CYS A 48 22.83 12.32 11.06
CA CYS A 48 22.83 13.61 10.37
C CYS A 48 22.62 14.80 11.29
N PHE A 49 22.28 14.60 12.56
CA PHE A 49 21.96 15.62 13.57
C PHE A 49 20.80 16.54 13.21
N PHE A 50 19.94 16.13 12.30
CA PHE A 50 18.69 16.80 11.95
C PHE A 50 17.48 16.07 12.54
N ILE A 51 16.32 16.71 12.53
CA ILE A 51 15.07 16.08 12.95
C ILE A 51 14.81 14.84 12.10
N LEU A 52 14.41 13.75 12.77
CA LEU A 52 14.17 12.45 12.16
C LEU A 52 13.16 12.53 11.01
N LYS A 53 13.50 11.92 9.90
CA LYS A 53 12.65 11.73 8.73
C LYS A 53 12.44 10.24 8.52
N SER A 54 11.18 9.81 8.42
CA SER A 54 10.84 8.37 8.33
C SER A 54 11.61 7.54 9.37
N PRO A 55 11.31 7.71 10.68
CA PRO A 55 12.12 7.18 11.76
C PRO A 55 12.14 5.65 11.79
N ILE A 56 13.33 5.06 11.76
CA ILE A 56 13.58 3.61 11.80
C ILE A 56 14.34 3.28 13.07
N ASN A 57 13.88 2.32 13.84
CA ASN A 57 14.51 1.83 15.05
C ASN A 57 15.53 0.72 14.75
N CYS A 58 16.56 0.65 15.57
CA CYS A 58 17.57 -0.40 15.49
C CYS A 58 17.13 -1.73 16.14
N SER A 59 16.11 -1.74 16.99
CA SER A 59 15.58 -2.93 17.65
C SER A 59 14.19 -2.69 18.23
N GLU A 60 13.53 -3.74 18.69
CA GLU A 60 12.21 -3.68 19.35
C GLU A 60 12.29 -3.34 20.86
N LYS A 61 13.48 -3.23 21.43
CA LYS A 61 13.65 -2.98 22.86
C LYS A 61 13.33 -1.54 23.23
N LYS A 62 12.88 -1.32 24.46
CA LYS A 62 12.44 -0.02 25.00
C LYS A 62 13.48 1.11 24.91
N ASN A 63 14.76 0.79 24.70
CA ASN A 63 15.87 1.74 24.53
C ASN A 63 16.47 1.64 23.12
N SER A 64 15.66 1.45 22.08
CA SER A 64 16.12 1.42 20.69
C SER A 64 16.50 2.81 20.20
N HIS A 65 17.53 2.90 19.34
CA HIS A 65 17.94 4.15 18.71
C HIS A 65 17.18 4.37 17.42
N SER A 66 16.70 5.58 17.22
CA SER A 66 15.95 5.98 16.01
C SER A 66 16.83 6.77 15.07
N PHE A 67 16.70 6.51 13.77
CA PHE A 67 17.48 7.13 12.70
C PHE A 67 16.57 7.55 11.55
N CYS A 68 16.99 8.55 10.78
CA CYS A 68 16.37 8.75 9.46
C CYS A 68 16.61 7.50 8.62
N LYS A 69 15.61 7.03 7.92
CA LYS A 69 15.72 5.87 7.05
C LYS A 69 16.89 5.99 6.08
N GLU A 70 17.00 7.11 5.38
CA GLU A 70 18.08 7.37 4.41
C GLU A 70 19.48 7.35 5.05
N CYS A 71 19.62 7.87 6.26
CA CYS A 71 20.91 7.90 6.96
C CYS A 71 21.35 6.51 7.37
N ILE A 72 20.42 5.69 7.87
CA ILE A 72 20.74 4.35 8.33
C ILE A 72 20.97 3.38 7.18
N ASP A 73 20.21 3.50 6.09
CA ASP A 73 20.40 2.69 4.89
C ASP A 73 21.81 2.88 4.32
N LYS A 74 22.24 4.15 4.18
CA LYS A 74 23.59 4.47 3.72
C LYS A 74 24.71 3.99 4.65
N TYR A 75 24.45 4.01 5.96
CA TYR A 75 25.41 3.48 6.94
C TYR A 75 25.53 1.95 6.85
N LEU A 76 24.43 1.24 6.61
CA LEU A 76 24.38 -0.22 6.57
C LEU A 76 24.86 -0.83 5.25
N GLU A 77 25.11 -0.05 4.19
CA GLU A 77 25.75 -0.54 2.94
C GLU A 77 27.11 -1.25 3.18
N GLY A 78 27.78 -0.92 4.29
CA GLY A 78 29.05 -1.56 4.71
C GLY A 78 29.04 -2.16 6.11
N ASN A 79 27.94 -2.13 6.83
CA ASN A 79 27.85 -2.50 8.24
C ASN A 79 26.51 -3.20 8.54
N ASN A 80 26.53 -4.24 9.37
CA ASN A 80 25.31 -4.96 9.76
C ASN A 80 24.84 -4.63 11.20
N ALA A 81 25.43 -3.63 11.84
CA ALA A 81 25.18 -3.30 13.23
C ALA A 81 24.76 -1.85 13.42
N CYS A 82 23.95 -1.56 14.44
CA CYS A 82 23.56 -0.22 14.83
C CYS A 82 24.79 0.66 15.12
N PRO A 83 24.89 1.87 14.56
CA PRO A 83 26.01 2.77 14.80
C PRO A 83 26.20 3.15 16.27
N THR A 84 25.11 3.17 17.05
CA THR A 84 25.11 3.58 18.46
C THR A 84 25.31 2.42 19.42
N CYS A 85 24.48 1.36 19.36
CA CYS A 85 24.58 0.25 20.33
C CYS A 85 25.39 -0.95 19.84
N LYS A 86 25.84 -0.98 18.60
CA LYS A 86 26.63 -2.05 17.96
C LYS A 86 25.95 -3.42 17.87
N LEU A 87 24.67 -3.52 18.22
CA LEU A 87 23.87 -4.74 18.03
C LEU A 87 23.45 -4.88 16.56
N ASN A 88 23.14 -6.09 16.13
CA ASN A 88 22.57 -6.33 14.80
C ASN A 88 21.34 -5.46 14.58
N PHE A 89 21.28 -4.80 13.41
CA PHE A 89 20.23 -3.84 13.12
C PHE A 89 18.96 -4.56 12.65
N LEU A 90 17.86 -4.34 13.36
CA LEU A 90 16.53 -4.80 13.00
C LEU A 90 15.71 -3.59 12.54
N TYR A 91 15.29 -3.61 11.27
CA TYR A 91 14.48 -2.53 10.71
C TYR A 91 13.07 -2.54 11.29
N LYS A 92 12.71 -1.50 12.05
CA LYS A 92 11.34 -1.29 12.51
C LYS A 92 10.96 0.19 12.42
N PHE A 93 9.85 0.48 11.76
CA PHE A 93 9.30 1.84 11.72
C PHE A 93 8.82 2.25 13.10
N ASN A 94 9.24 3.43 13.56
CA ASN A 94 8.85 3.95 14.87
C ASN A 94 7.62 4.85 14.76
N GLU A 95 6.47 4.28 14.97
CA GLU A 95 5.17 4.97 14.90
C GLU A 95 4.99 5.99 16.03
N GLU A 96 5.53 5.74 17.22
CA GLU A 96 5.45 6.66 18.36
C GLU A 96 6.23 7.94 18.09
N ILE A 97 7.45 7.82 17.57
CA ILE A 97 8.26 8.96 17.16
C ILE A 97 7.62 9.68 15.98
N TYR A 98 7.09 8.98 14.99
CA TYR A 98 6.40 9.60 13.86
C TYR A 98 5.18 10.41 14.31
N ASN A 99 4.39 9.90 15.25
CA ASN A 99 3.27 10.63 15.83
C ASN A 99 3.70 11.83 16.67
N SER A 100 4.87 11.74 17.32
CA SER A 100 5.46 12.87 18.04
C SER A 100 5.98 13.94 17.09
N LEU A 101 6.61 13.56 15.98
CA LEU A 101 7.04 14.48 14.92
C LEU A 101 5.88 15.27 14.32
N ASN A 102 4.73 14.65 14.11
CA ASN A 102 3.54 15.32 13.56
C ASN A 102 2.94 16.38 14.48
N LYS A 103 3.33 16.41 15.75
CA LYS A 103 2.95 17.47 16.71
C LYS A 103 3.89 18.66 16.69
N LEU A 104 5.04 18.55 16.02
CA LEU A 104 6.02 19.63 15.94
C LEU A 104 5.55 20.71 14.99
N ILE A 105 5.85 21.95 15.37
CA ILE A 105 5.61 23.14 14.55
C ILE A 105 6.91 23.91 14.35
N PHE A 106 7.12 24.40 13.15
CA PHE A 106 8.34 25.05 12.72
C PHE A 106 8.07 26.47 12.22
N LYS A 107 9.06 27.33 12.38
CA LYS A 107 9.15 28.55 11.62
C LYS A 107 9.72 28.28 10.25
N CYS A 108 9.23 28.98 9.23
CA CYS A 108 9.82 28.90 7.91
C CYS A 108 11.31 29.29 7.97
N GLU A 109 12.19 28.56 7.29
CA GLU A 109 13.62 28.91 7.22
C GLU A 109 13.89 30.24 6.51
N PHE A 110 12.93 30.73 5.71
CA PHE A 110 12.96 32.06 5.05
C PHE A 110 12.29 33.14 5.89
N GLN A 111 12.26 33.00 7.22
CA GLN A 111 11.67 34.01 8.12
C GLN A 111 12.41 35.35 8.00
N ASN A 112 13.74 35.33 7.87
CA ASN A 112 14.55 36.54 7.73
C ASN A 112 14.31 37.25 6.40
N GLU A 113 13.80 36.55 5.40
CA GLU A 113 13.40 37.07 4.09
C GLU A 113 11.94 37.53 4.06
N GLY A 114 11.22 37.39 5.18
CA GLY A 114 9.87 37.92 5.37
C GLY A 114 8.75 36.90 5.38
N CYS A 115 9.04 35.57 5.48
CA CYS A 115 8.02 34.57 5.67
C CYS A 115 7.72 34.36 7.15
N ASP A 116 6.57 34.79 7.59
CA ASP A 116 6.11 34.73 8.99
C ASP A 116 5.29 33.47 9.31
N LYS A 117 5.18 32.52 8.36
CA LYS A 117 4.38 31.30 8.53
C LYS A 117 4.96 30.37 9.56
N ILE A 118 4.06 29.85 10.38
CA ILE A 118 4.27 28.75 11.33
C ILE A 118 3.67 27.48 10.71
N ILE A 119 4.45 26.40 10.63
CA ILE A 119 4.16 25.26 9.75
C ILE A 119 4.26 23.96 10.54
N PRO A 120 3.23 23.09 10.51
CA PRO A 120 3.32 21.73 11.05
C PRO A 120 4.40 20.89 10.34
N TYR A 121 4.97 19.90 11.03
CA TYR A 121 5.96 18.98 10.46
C TYR A 121 5.51 18.35 9.14
N SER A 122 4.26 17.88 9.07
CA SER A 122 3.69 17.25 7.89
C SER A 122 3.65 18.14 6.64
N GLU A 123 3.63 19.46 6.84
CA GLU A 123 3.52 20.45 5.76
C GLU A 123 4.83 21.20 5.50
N TYR A 124 5.84 21.01 6.37
CA TYR A 124 7.06 21.82 6.35
C TYR A 124 7.80 21.74 5.02
N LEU A 125 8.08 20.54 4.53
CA LEU A 125 8.79 20.34 3.26
C LEU A 125 8.00 20.88 2.07
N THR A 126 6.69 20.67 2.06
CA THR A 126 5.80 21.19 1.00
C THR A 126 5.80 22.71 0.99
N HIS A 127 5.75 23.34 2.18
CA HIS A 127 5.81 24.79 2.28
C HIS A 127 7.16 25.34 1.83
N ILE A 128 8.29 24.77 2.31
CA ILE A 128 9.64 25.26 1.95
C ILE A 128 9.86 25.24 0.45
N ASN A 129 9.46 24.17 -0.24
CA ASN A 129 9.57 24.04 -1.70
C ASN A 129 8.68 25.05 -2.46
N ASN A 130 7.60 25.53 -1.86
CA ASN A 130 6.64 26.45 -2.47
C ASN A 130 6.63 27.83 -1.80
N CYS A 131 7.53 28.11 -0.88
CA CYS A 131 7.59 29.39 -0.18
C CYS A 131 7.96 30.51 -1.17
N LYS A 132 7.14 31.58 -1.17
CA LYS A 132 7.41 32.74 -2.03
C LYS A 132 8.74 33.47 -1.70
N TYR A 133 9.29 33.22 -0.51
CA TYR A 133 10.58 33.74 -0.05
C TYR A 133 11.71 32.69 -0.21
N ASN A 134 11.45 31.56 -0.78
CA ASN A 134 12.48 30.58 -1.17
C ASN A 134 13.27 31.17 -2.33
N ASN A 135 14.43 31.72 -2.00
CA ASN A 135 15.36 32.36 -2.91
C ASN A 135 16.21 31.32 -3.67
N ASN A 136 15.67 30.21 -4.11
CA ASN A 136 16.22 29.52 -5.26
C ASN A 136 16.04 30.45 -6.45
N LEU A 137 17.02 31.34 -6.61
CA LEU A 137 17.02 32.41 -7.60
C LEU A 137 17.23 31.79 -8.97
N TYR A 138 16.24 31.94 -9.81
CA TYR A 138 16.35 31.59 -11.22
C TYR A 138 16.84 32.83 -11.96
N GLU A 139 17.94 32.71 -12.69
CA GLU A 139 18.47 33.77 -13.53
C GLU A 139 17.72 33.77 -14.88
N CYS A 140 17.25 34.92 -15.30
CA CYS A 140 16.74 35.08 -16.66
C CYS A 140 17.90 34.95 -17.64
N ASN A 141 17.94 33.82 -18.37
CA ASN A 141 18.99 33.54 -19.34
C ASN A 141 18.81 34.30 -20.68
N ILE A 142 17.84 35.20 -20.80
CA ILE A 142 17.69 36.05 -21.98
C ILE A 142 18.88 36.98 -22.04
N LYS A 143 19.66 36.87 -23.10
CA LYS A 143 20.82 37.75 -23.34
C LYS A 143 20.33 39.04 -23.99
N LYS A 144 20.68 40.18 -23.41
CA LYS A 144 20.50 41.50 -24.00
C LYS A 144 21.78 41.84 -24.75
N TYR A 145 21.68 42.19 -26.04
CA TYR A 145 22.84 42.67 -26.79
C TYR A 145 23.12 44.10 -26.43
N ASN A 146 24.34 44.40 -26.05
CA ASN A 146 24.82 45.73 -25.80
C ASN A 146 25.60 46.25 -26.99
N TYR A 147 25.04 47.22 -27.73
CA TYR A 147 25.62 47.77 -28.94
C TYR A 147 26.93 48.48 -28.69
N ASP A 148 27.06 49.18 -27.58
CA ASP A 148 28.27 49.95 -27.22
C ASP A 148 29.46 49.03 -26.93
N LYS A 149 29.17 47.86 -26.34
CA LYS A 149 30.18 46.85 -26.00
C LYS A 149 30.31 45.77 -27.05
N LYS A 150 29.50 45.78 -28.10
CA LYS A 150 29.44 44.72 -29.15
C LYS A 150 29.36 43.29 -28.55
N SER A 151 28.64 43.13 -27.43
CA SER A 151 28.55 41.86 -26.70
C SER A 151 27.15 41.64 -26.17
N PHE A 152 26.77 40.35 -25.98
CA PHE A 152 25.54 40.01 -25.32
C PHE A 152 25.70 40.11 -23.80
N GLU A 153 24.88 40.93 -23.18
CA GLU A 153 24.72 40.97 -21.74
C GLU A 153 23.52 40.10 -21.36
N LYS A 154 23.69 39.28 -20.33
CA LYS A 154 22.57 38.54 -19.75
C LYS A 154 21.53 39.55 -19.19
N CYS A 155 20.24 39.18 -19.24
CA CYS A 155 19.17 40.05 -18.72
C CYS A 155 19.43 40.45 -17.26
N GLY A 156 20.17 39.64 -16.50
CA GLY A 156 20.56 39.92 -15.12
C GLY A 156 19.40 39.98 -14.11
N TYR A 157 18.17 39.74 -14.57
CA TYR A 157 17.04 39.63 -13.66
C TYR A 157 17.13 38.31 -12.93
N ILE A 158 17.15 38.35 -11.61
CA ILE A 158 17.19 37.22 -10.73
C ILE A 158 15.92 37.29 -9.88
N GLY A 159 15.15 36.24 -9.87
CA GLY A 159 13.90 36.18 -9.09
C GLY A 159 13.53 34.74 -8.73
N ASN A 160 12.61 34.59 -7.78
CA ASN A 160 12.05 33.29 -7.50
C ASN A 160 11.21 32.79 -8.71
N LYS A 161 10.78 31.52 -8.67
CA LYS A 161 10.06 30.88 -9.78
C LYS A 161 8.85 31.72 -10.29
N ILE A 162 8.09 32.32 -9.38
CA ILE A 162 6.90 33.12 -9.72
C ILE A 162 7.30 34.46 -10.36
N GLU A 163 8.34 35.07 -9.86
CA GLU A 163 8.86 36.37 -10.36
C GLU A 163 9.53 36.19 -11.72
N ILE A 164 10.27 35.12 -11.92
CA ILE A 164 10.83 34.76 -13.23
C ILE A 164 9.73 34.47 -14.23
N GLU A 165 8.69 33.72 -13.88
CA GLU A 165 7.55 33.47 -14.77
C GLU A 165 6.81 34.77 -15.15
N LYS A 166 6.67 35.73 -14.20
CA LYS A 166 6.14 37.05 -14.49
C LYS A 166 7.10 37.87 -15.37
N HIS A 167 8.38 37.82 -15.07
CA HIS A 167 9.41 38.53 -15.83
C HIS A 167 9.50 37.96 -17.26
N PHE A 168 9.46 36.65 -17.46
CA PHE A 168 9.41 36.06 -18.80
C PHE A 168 8.23 36.56 -19.63
N LYS A 169 7.06 36.75 -19.03
CA LYS A 169 5.90 37.34 -19.74
C LYS A 169 6.13 38.81 -20.13
N ILE A 170 6.95 39.53 -19.42
CA ILE A 170 7.26 40.94 -19.66
C ILE A 170 8.50 41.10 -20.54
N CYS A 171 9.57 40.33 -20.25
CA CYS A 171 10.84 40.38 -20.95
C CYS A 171 10.77 39.84 -22.37
N ALA A 172 9.97 38.79 -22.58
CA ALA A 172 9.87 38.12 -23.89
C ALA A 172 9.01 38.85 -24.92
N PHE A 173 8.14 39.81 -24.56
CA PHE A 173 7.06 40.19 -25.50
C PHE A 173 6.51 41.62 -25.46
N LYS A 174 7.27 42.59 -25.03
CA LYS A 174 7.02 43.93 -25.59
C LYS A 174 7.96 44.15 -26.77
N ILE A 175 7.69 43.46 -27.84
CA ILE A 175 8.18 43.82 -29.16
C ILE A 175 7.42 45.09 -29.58
N ASN A 176 7.68 46.20 -28.92
CA ASN A 176 7.30 47.52 -29.38
C ASN A 176 8.49 48.44 -29.50
N LYS A 177 9.67 47.99 -29.14
CA LYS A 177 10.94 48.65 -29.44
C LYS A 177 11.97 47.59 -29.68
N CYS A 178 12.64 47.63 -30.80
CA CYS A 178 13.86 46.89 -30.94
C CYS A 178 14.80 47.37 -29.82
N SER A 179 15.00 46.50 -28.81
CA SER A 179 15.88 46.82 -27.68
C SER A 179 17.34 47.01 -28.17
N PHE A 180 17.61 46.77 -29.43
CA PHE A 180 18.92 46.86 -30.04
C PHE A 180 19.17 48.19 -30.73
N CYS A 181 18.15 48.85 -31.31
CA CYS A 181 18.33 50.10 -32.04
C CYS A 181 17.44 51.25 -31.48
N ASN A 182 16.71 50.99 -30.41
CA ASN A 182 15.79 51.96 -29.78
C ASN A 182 14.64 52.50 -30.65
N ASN A 183 14.46 51.94 -31.85
CA ASN A 183 13.38 52.27 -32.76
C ASN A 183 12.14 51.46 -32.50
N ASN A 184 10.96 52.09 -32.58
CA ASN A 184 9.68 51.38 -32.58
C ASN A 184 9.51 50.67 -33.92
N ILE A 185 9.64 49.36 -33.93
CA ILE A 185 9.42 48.53 -35.10
C ILE A 185 8.01 47.99 -35.00
N LEU A 186 7.02 48.84 -35.15
CA LEU A 186 5.67 48.50 -35.44
C LEU A 186 5.41 48.92 -36.91
N ASN A 187 5.16 47.96 -37.73
CA ASN A 187 4.72 48.05 -39.11
C ASN A 187 5.74 48.52 -40.16
N MET A 188 6.02 47.59 -41.04
CA MET A 188 6.50 47.72 -42.44
C MET A 188 7.96 48.05 -42.72
N ASP A 189 8.74 48.62 -41.80
CA ASP A 189 10.16 48.87 -42.04
C ASP A 189 11.06 47.73 -41.56
N PHE A 190 10.49 46.56 -41.34
CA PHE A 190 11.24 45.38 -40.86
C PHE A 190 12.22 44.83 -41.91
N GLU A 191 11.95 44.99 -43.18
CA GLU A 191 12.84 44.54 -44.28
C GLU A 191 14.10 45.38 -44.42
N GLU A 192 14.01 46.73 -44.27
CA GLU A 192 15.19 47.61 -44.26
C GLU A 192 16.04 47.47 -43.01
N HIS A 193 15.43 47.27 -41.84
CA HIS A 193 16.18 47.04 -40.61
C HIS A 193 16.94 45.70 -40.60
N ILE A 194 16.45 44.71 -41.31
CA ILE A 194 17.10 43.39 -41.51
C ILE A 194 18.36 43.46 -42.36
N GLU A 195 18.48 44.45 -43.27
CA GLU A 195 19.67 44.61 -44.14
C GLU A 195 20.89 45.15 -43.40
N PHE A 196 20.71 45.86 -42.30
CA PHE A 196 21.82 46.48 -41.52
C PHE A 196 22.15 45.66 -40.27
N ASP A 197 23.04 44.64 -40.41
CA ASP A 197 23.77 43.96 -39.31
C ASP A 197 22.99 43.53 -38.05
N CYS A 198 21.69 43.57 -38.09
CA CYS A 198 20.89 43.06 -37.01
C CYS A 198 20.91 41.51 -37.02
N LYS A 199 21.52 40.90 -36.00
CA LYS A 199 21.51 39.46 -35.86
C LYS A 199 20.11 38.88 -35.65
N PHE A 200 19.09 39.73 -35.51
CA PHE A 200 17.68 39.40 -35.46
C PHE A 200 17.04 39.60 -36.85
N GLY A 201 16.12 38.71 -37.19
CA GLY A 201 15.37 38.85 -38.42
C GLY A 201 14.21 37.90 -38.57
N VAL A 202 13.49 38.08 -39.66
CA VAL A 202 12.36 37.22 -40.04
C VAL A 202 12.82 36.33 -41.20
N ILE A 203 12.59 35.03 -41.07
CA ILE A 203 12.76 34.07 -42.20
C ILE A 203 11.37 33.52 -42.52
N LYS A 204 10.94 33.72 -43.76
CA LYS A 204 9.69 33.15 -44.27
C LYS A 204 10.05 31.93 -45.14
N TYR A 205 9.49 30.80 -44.79
CA TYR A 205 9.72 29.55 -45.51
C TYR A 205 8.64 29.30 -46.57
N GLN A 206 8.96 28.59 -47.62
CA GLN A 206 8.01 28.29 -48.72
C GLN A 206 6.80 27.47 -48.25
N ASN A 207 6.94 26.69 -47.16
CA ASN A 207 5.85 25.92 -46.56
C ASN A 207 4.90 26.76 -45.69
N GLY A 208 5.12 28.09 -45.63
CA GLY A 208 4.32 29.01 -44.83
C GLY A 208 4.78 29.17 -43.36
N ASP A 209 5.82 28.52 -42.94
CA ASP A 209 6.43 28.72 -41.62
C ASP A 209 7.09 30.10 -41.53
N ILE A 210 7.06 30.74 -40.37
CA ILE A 210 7.67 32.04 -40.11
C ILE A 210 8.56 31.94 -38.87
N TYR A 211 9.86 32.23 -39.04
CA TYR A 211 10.79 32.37 -37.94
C TYR A 211 11.04 33.85 -37.63
N ILE A 212 11.10 34.18 -36.37
CA ILE A 212 11.46 35.52 -35.87
C ILE A 212 12.47 35.33 -34.74
N GLY A 213 13.70 35.77 -34.91
CA GLY A 213 14.73 35.57 -33.89
C GLY A 213 16.15 35.83 -34.36
N GLU A 214 17.08 35.37 -33.52
CA GLU A 214 18.51 35.44 -33.87
C GLU A 214 18.86 34.51 -35.02
N LYS A 215 19.62 34.98 -35.97
CA LYS A 215 20.00 34.23 -37.15
C LYS A 215 21.46 34.52 -37.57
N ASN A 216 22.10 33.55 -38.19
CA ASN A 216 23.35 33.71 -38.89
C ASN A 216 23.07 33.47 -40.37
N LYS A 217 23.02 34.55 -41.18
CA LYS A 217 22.48 34.52 -42.55
C LYS A 217 21.02 34.03 -42.52
N ASN A 218 20.73 32.91 -43.18
CA ASN A 218 19.40 32.29 -43.18
C ASN A 218 19.30 31.04 -42.28
N ILE A 219 20.20 30.92 -41.29
CA ILE A 219 20.26 29.81 -40.34
C ILE A 219 19.77 30.31 -39.00
N LYS A 220 18.80 29.64 -38.38
CA LYS A 220 18.31 29.95 -37.01
C LYS A 220 19.44 29.68 -36.02
N GLU A 221 19.78 30.67 -35.21
CA GLU A 221 20.80 30.61 -34.17
C GLU A 221 20.32 31.40 -32.95
N GLY A 222 20.81 31.07 -31.74
CA GLY A 222 20.42 31.80 -30.53
C GLY A 222 18.92 31.69 -30.22
N TYR A 223 18.31 32.76 -29.70
CA TYR A 223 16.90 32.74 -29.28
C TYR A 223 15.96 33.20 -30.40
N GLY A 224 14.84 32.48 -30.56
CA GLY A 224 13.83 32.85 -31.53
C GLY A 224 12.51 32.14 -31.40
N ILE A 225 11.56 32.54 -32.25
CA ILE A 225 10.21 31.99 -32.31
C ILE A 225 9.98 31.50 -33.74
N ILE A 226 9.49 30.29 -33.88
CA ILE A 226 8.97 29.80 -35.16
C ILE A 226 7.48 29.52 -35.04
N TYR A 227 6.73 30.11 -35.95
CA TYR A 227 5.31 29.83 -36.17
C TYR A 227 5.20 28.86 -37.34
N TYR A 228 4.72 27.67 -37.08
CA TYR A 228 4.50 26.67 -38.10
C TYR A 228 3.18 26.90 -38.83
N SER A 229 3.14 26.66 -40.10
CA SER A 229 1.96 26.81 -40.97
C SER A 229 0.77 25.96 -40.49
N ASN A 230 1.03 24.91 -39.75
CA ASN A 230 0.02 24.04 -39.14
C ASN A 230 -0.53 24.57 -37.79
N GLY A 231 -0.20 25.80 -37.37
CA GLY A 231 -0.68 26.44 -36.16
C GLY A 231 0.11 26.12 -34.87
N ARG A 232 1.16 25.30 -34.94
CA ARG A 232 2.07 25.07 -33.81
C ARG A 232 3.05 26.23 -33.67
N LYS A 233 3.72 26.32 -32.50
CA LYS A 233 4.74 27.34 -32.25
C LYS A 233 5.88 26.73 -31.41
N TYR A 234 7.10 27.08 -31.73
CA TYR A 234 8.25 26.90 -30.85
C TYR A 234 8.85 28.26 -30.50
N GLU A 235 9.28 28.39 -29.27
CA GLU A 235 9.88 29.60 -28.72
C GLU A 235 11.03 29.17 -27.82
N GLY A 236 12.26 29.49 -28.19
CA GLY A 236 13.41 29.03 -27.44
C GLY A 236 14.74 29.17 -28.21
N GLU A 237 15.72 28.42 -27.74
CA GLU A 237 17.08 28.45 -28.30
C GLU A 237 17.21 27.58 -29.54
N PHE A 238 17.95 28.09 -30.50
CA PHE A 238 18.28 27.43 -31.77
C PHE A 238 19.80 27.32 -31.96
N LYS A 239 20.23 26.26 -32.57
CA LYS A 239 21.60 26.05 -33.02
C LYS A 239 21.58 25.32 -34.35
N ASN A 240 22.26 25.91 -35.37
CA ASN A 240 22.30 25.32 -36.70
C ASN A 240 20.91 24.91 -37.24
N ASP A 241 19.93 25.82 -37.24
CA ASP A 241 18.57 25.63 -37.70
C ASP A 241 17.66 24.73 -36.88
N VAL A 242 18.15 24.06 -35.85
CA VAL A 242 17.35 23.16 -35.00
C VAL A 242 17.21 23.71 -33.60
N ALA A 243 16.15 23.33 -32.91
CA ALA A 243 15.94 23.61 -31.49
C ALA A 243 17.05 22.92 -30.67
N ASP A 244 17.83 23.70 -29.91
CA ASP A 244 18.94 23.20 -29.08
C ASP A 244 19.15 24.16 -27.92
N GLY A 245 18.98 23.72 -26.70
CA GLY A 245 18.94 24.53 -25.51
C GLY A 245 17.54 24.51 -24.85
N TYR A 246 17.15 25.60 -24.19
CA TYR A 246 15.84 25.67 -23.54
C TYR A 246 14.78 26.27 -24.46
N GLY A 247 13.55 25.70 -24.44
CA GLY A 247 12.47 26.23 -25.26
C GLY A 247 11.08 25.68 -24.91
N ILE A 248 10.07 26.38 -25.43
CA ILE A 248 8.65 26.07 -25.24
C ILE A 248 8.05 25.69 -26.59
N TYR A 249 7.46 24.53 -26.66
CA TYR A 249 6.73 24.07 -27.86
C TYR A 249 5.23 24.03 -27.57
N TYR A 250 4.47 24.74 -28.35
CA TYR A 250 3.01 24.79 -28.30
C TYR A 250 2.47 23.89 -29.39
N TYR A 251 1.82 22.83 -28.96
CA TYR A 251 1.07 21.93 -29.85
C TYR A 251 -0.30 22.53 -30.17
N LEU A 252 -1.04 21.85 -30.99
CA LEU A 252 -2.48 22.11 -31.13
C LEU A 252 -3.20 21.70 -29.83
N ASP A 253 -4.43 22.18 -29.64
CA ASP A 253 -5.29 21.78 -28.51
C ASP A 253 -4.80 22.15 -27.10
N GLY A 254 -3.95 23.18 -27.00
CA GLY A 254 -3.47 23.72 -25.74
C GLY A 254 -2.41 22.89 -25.03
N ILE A 255 -1.92 21.83 -25.64
CA ILE A 255 -0.78 21.06 -25.15
C ILE A 255 0.49 21.89 -25.29
N LYS A 256 1.34 21.87 -24.26
CA LYS A 256 2.61 22.61 -24.24
C LYS A 256 3.71 21.75 -23.63
N TYR A 257 4.90 21.82 -24.23
CA TYR A 257 6.14 21.36 -23.63
C TYR A 257 7.02 22.57 -23.30
N GLU A 258 7.67 22.55 -22.15
CA GLU A 258 8.61 23.55 -21.70
C GLU A 258 9.83 22.88 -21.09
N GLY A 259 11.01 23.06 -21.66
CA GLY A 259 12.20 22.36 -21.18
C GLY A 259 13.34 22.30 -22.21
N GLU A 260 14.24 21.36 -22.00
CA GLU A 260 15.47 21.21 -22.76
C GLU A 260 15.26 20.53 -24.11
N TRP A 261 15.99 21.01 -25.10
CA TRP A 261 16.02 20.52 -26.48
C TRP A 261 17.44 20.18 -26.89
N LYS A 262 17.61 19.16 -27.69
CA LYS A 262 18.88 18.81 -28.27
C LYS A 262 18.69 18.29 -29.69
N ASN A 263 19.40 18.93 -30.64
CA ASN A 263 19.34 18.56 -32.09
C ASN A 263 17.89 18.43 -32.60
N GLY A 264 17.02 19.35 -32.25
CA GLY A 264 15.61 19.36 -32.65
C GLY A 264 14.68 18.37 -31.95
N LEU A 265 15.19 17.65 -30.97
CA LEU A 265 14.43 16.70 -30.17
C LEU A 265 14.31 17.17 -28.71
N ILE A 266 13.18 16.92 -28.12
CA ILE A 266 12.99 17.09 -26.67
C ILE A 266 13.91 16.12 -25.96
N ASN A 267 14.84 16.64 -25.14
CA ASN A 267 15.84 15.83 -24.47
C ASN A 267 16.41 16.56 -23.27
N GLY A 268 16.26 16.01 -22.07
CA GLY A 268 16.65 16.61 -20.79
C GLY A 268 15.46 16.85 -19.87
N LEU A 269 15.61 17.78 -18.94
CA LEU A 269 14.53 18.10 -17.98
C LEU A 269 13.48 18.99 -18.63
N GLY A 270 12.21 18.69 -18.36
CA GLY A 270 11.12 19.51 -18.87
C GLY A 270 9.76 19.20 -18.31
N VAL A 271 8.81 20.04 -18.69
CA VAL A 271 7.42 20.00 -18.22
C VAL A 271 6.50 19.86 -19.42
N PHE A 272 5.69 18.81 -19.43
CA PHE A 272 4.56 18.67 -20.33
C PHE A 272 3.28 19.12 -19.66
N TYR A 273 2.57 20.03 -20.30
CA TYR A 273 1.23 20.44 -19.93
C TYR A 273 0.25 19.80 -20.92
N LEU A 274 -0.47 18.80 -20.46
CA LEU A 274 -1.53 18.14 -21.22
C LEU A 274 -2.90 18.63 -20.74
N ILE A 275 -3.95 18.31 -21.46
CA ILE A 275 -5.32 18.72 -21.10
C ILE A 275 -5.71 18.23 -19.69
N ASN A 276 -5.35 16.99 -19.37
CA ASN A 276 -5.75 16.33 -18.12
C ASN A 276 -4.59 16.01 -17.17
N ALA A 277 -3.37 16.46 -17.47
CA ALA A 277 -2.23 16.18 -16.63
C ALA A 277 -1.06 17.13 -16.91
N LYS A 278 -0.22 17.33 -15.88
CA LYS A 278 1.09 17.97 -15.98
C LYS A 278 2.16 16.95 -15.62
N TYR A 279 3.22 16.85 -16.43
CA TYR A 279 4.35 15.96 -16.16
C TYR A 279 5.63 16.78 -16.03
N GLU A 280 6.35 16.57 -14.94
CA GLU A 280 7.69 17.12 -14.68
C GLU A 280 8.66 15.95 -14.64
N CYS A 281 9.48 15.75 -15.67
CA CYS A 281 10.31 14.57 -15.77
C CYS A 281 11.51 14.76 -16.71
N GLU A 282 12.45 13.84 -16.62
CA GLU A 282 13.50 13.69 -17.61
C GLU A 282 12.91 13.08 -18.89
N ILE A 283 13.29 13.67 -20.03
CA ILE A 283 12.85 13.22 -21.34
C ILE A 283 14.08 12.84 -22.15
N LYS A 284 14.05 11.68 -22.75
CA LYS A 284 15.11 11.18 -23.61
C LYS A 284 14.52 10.69 -24.92
N LEU A 285 14.99 11.28 -26.02
CA LEU A 285 14.47 10.99 -27.36
C LEU A 285 12.94 11.14 -27.44
N SER A 286 12.42 12.24 -26.90
CA SER A 286 10.99 12.58 -26.86
C SER A 286 10.12 11.58 -26.09
N ARG A 287 10.68 10.84 -25.13
CA ARG A 287 9.96 9.92 -24.25
C ARG A 287 10.30 10.19 -22.82
N PHE A 288 9.30 10.12 -21.94
CA PHE A 288 9.52 10.15 -20.50
C PHE A 288 10.36 8.95 -20.08
N LYS A 289 11.46 9.20 -19.42
CA LYS A 289 12.38 8.17 -18.96
C LYS A 289 13.07 8.64 -17.68
N GLY A 290 13.18 7.72 -16.71
CA GLY A 290 13.76 8.05 -15.41
C GLY A 290 12.73 8.58 -14.44
N TYR A 291 13.17 9.34 -13.45
CA TYR A 291 12.34 9.82 -12.35
C TYR A 291 11.59 11.10 -12.73
N GLY A 292 10.33 11.22 -12.29
CA GLY A 292 9.52 12.40 -12.54
C GLY A 292 8.25 12.47 -11.71
N LYS A 293 7.50 13.58 -11.89
CA LYS A 293 6.21 13.82 -11.25
C LYS A 293 5.11 13.99 -12.29
N ALA A 294 3.95 13.43 -12.03
CA ALA A 294 2.74 13.64 -12.80
C ALA A 294 1.63 14.15 -11.89
N TYR A 295 1.01 15.26 -12.28
CA TYR A 295 -0.14 15.87 -11.61
C TYR A 295 -1.36 15.65 -12.50
N TYR A 296 -2.35 14.96 -12.00
CA TYR A 296 -3.56 14.62 -12.75
C TYR A 296 -4.71 15.57 -12.45
N SER A 297 -5.63 15.71 -13.37
CA SER A 297 -6.80 16.60 -13.24
C SER A 297 -7.76 16.22 -12.12
N ASP A 298 -7.74 14.95 -11.68
CA ASP A 298 -8.50 14.48 -10.54
C ASP A 298 -7.88 14.87 -9.18
N GLY A 299 -6.73 15.55 -9.19
CA GLY A 299 -5.97 15.93 -8.00
C GLY A 299 -4.98 14.87 -7.52
N SER A 300 -4.90 13.72 -8.17
CA SER A 300 -3.90 12.71 -7.85
C SER A 300 -2.51 13.13 -8.32
N ILE A 301 -1.47 12.72 -7.57
CA ILE A 301 -0.08 13.00 -7.89
C ILE A 301 0.69 11.67 -7.90
N TYR A 302 1.42 11.44 -8.98
CA TYR A 302 2.40 10.36 -9.05
C TYR A 302 3.80 10.94 -9.01
N GLU A 303 4.68 10.31 -8.24
CA GLU A 303 6.09 10.63 -8.13
C GLU A 303 6.89 9.33 -8.20
N GLY A 304 7.71 9.16 -9.23
CA GLY A 304 8.42 7.90 -9.44
C GLY A 304 9.02 7.74 -10.83
N GLU A 305 9.41 6.52 -11.12
CA GLU A 305 10.06 6.17 -12.36
C GLU A 305 9.07 6.08 -13.54
N PHE A 306 9.53 6.55 -14.69
CA PHE A 306 8.86 6.41 -15.97
C PHE A 306 9.74 5.60 -16.95
N GLY A 307 9.11 4.71 -17.68
CA GLY A 307 9.71 3.99 -18.80
C GLY A 307 8.86 4.13 -20.06
N ASN A 308 9.36 4.81 -21.10
CA ASN A 308 8.64 5.00 -22.37
C ASN A 308 7.21 5.58 -22.20
N ASN A 309 7.07 6.68 -21.46
CA ASN A 309 5.83 7.41 -21.18
C ASN A 309 4.83 6.69 -20.26
N ILE A 310 5.22 5.62 -19.59
CA ILE A 310 4.38 4.88 -18.64
C ILE A 310 5.06 4.80 -17.27
N LYS A 311 4.25 4.65 -16.21
CA LYS A 311 4.77 4.36 -14.88
C LYS A 311 5.42 2.98 -14.90
N GLU A 312 6.69 2.93 -14.50
CA GLU A 312 7.51 1.73 -14.46
C GLU A 312 8.45 1.82 -13.25
N GLY A 313 8.89 0.69 -12.69
CA GLY A 313 9.80 0.73 -11.55
C GLY A 313 9.14 1.24 -10.29
N LEU A 314 9.87 2.00 -9.47
CA LEU A 314 9.40 2.47 -8.16
C LEU A 314 8.68 3.81 -8.25
N GLY A 315 7.60 3.95 -7.49
CA GLY A 315 6.88 5.21 -7.42
C GLY A 315 5.89 5.31 -6.28
N ILE A 316 5.49 6.55 -6.02
CA ILE A 316 4.50 6.91 -5.01
C ILE A 316 3.32 7.56 -5.73
N CYS A 317 2.11 7.13 -5.42
CA CYS A 317 0.89 7.76 -5.90
C CYS A 317 0.08 8.28 -4.71
N TYR A 318 -0.17 9.57 -4.70
CA TYR A 318 -1.11 10.22 -3.79
C TYR A 318 -2.42 10.38 -4.53
N TYR A 319 -3.46 9.71 -4.07
CA TYR A 319 -4.78 9.76 -4.69
C TYR A 319 -5.59 10.94 -4.14
N SER A 320 -6.46 11.50 -4.96
CA SER A 320 -7.33 12.64 -4.59
C SER A 320 -8.25 12.35 -3.39
N ASN A 321 -8.56 11.08 -3.13
CA ASN A 321 -9.34 10.67 -1.97
C ASN A 321 -8.55 10.56 -0.66
N GLY A 322 -7.25 10.89 -0.67
CA GLY A 322 -6.36 10.79 0.49
C GLY A 322 -5.67 9.43 0.67
N SER A 323 -5.94 8.45 -0.20
CA SER A 323 -5.20 7.19 -0.19
C SER A 323 -3.80 7.39 -0.77
N LYS A 324 -2.86 6.52 -0.41
CA LYS A 324 -1.48 6.53 -0.90
C LYS A 324 -1.06 5.13 -1.32
N TYR A 325 -0.37 5.01 -2.44
CA TYR A 325 0.39 3.81 -2.79
C TYR A 325 1.87 4.15 -2.91
N GLU A 326 2.73 3.29 -2.39
CA GLU A 326 4.18 3.38 -2.49
C GLU A 326 4.73 2.00 -2.83
N GLY A 327 5.31 1.83 -4.00
CA GLY A 327 5.75 0.51 -4.46
C GLY A 327 6.09 0.44 -5.94
N GLU A 328 6.17 -0.79 -6.41
CA GLU A 328 6.55 -1.10 -7.78
C GLU A 328 5.38 -0.89 -8.76
N TYR A 329 5.71 -0.35 -9.93
CA TYR A 329 4.80 -0.19 -11.06
C TYR A 329 5.31 -0.97 -12.26
N LYS A 330 4.39 -1.50 -13.04
CA LYS A 330 4.64 -2.11 -14.33
C LYS A 330 3.49 -1.80 -15.29
N ASN A 331 3.82 -1.23 -16.44
CA ASN A 331 2.81 -0.83 -17.44
C ASN A 331 1.67 0.02 -16.83
N ASN A 332 2.00 1.08 -16.10
CA ASN A 332 1.07 1.98 -15.39
C ASN A 332 0.27 1.35 -14.23
N LYS A 333 0.47 0.08 -13.90
CA LYS A 333 -0.28 -0.65 -12.86
C LYS A 333 0.62 -0.95 -11.67
N LYS A 334 0.02 -0.92 -10.46
CA LYS A 334 0.67 -1.47 -9.27
C LYS A 334 1.03 -2.92 -9.53
N ASN A 335 2.29 -3.28 -9.30
CA ASN A 335 2.82 -4.59 -9.57
C ASN A 335 4.04 -4.82 -8.66
N GLY A 336 4.39 -6.07 -8.36
CA GLY A 336 5.48 -6.34 -7.44
C GLY A 336 5.13 -5.95 -6.02
N TYR A 337 6.07 -5.43 -5.26
CA TYR A 337 5.88 -5.15 -3.85
C TYR A 337 5.50 -3.69 -3.57
N GLY A 338 4.61 -3.47 -2.60
CA GLY A 338 4.21 -2.11 -2.25
C GLY A 338 3.41 -1.98 -0.96
N ILE A 339 3.20 -0.74 -0.56
CA ILE A 339 2.39 -0.31 0.58
C ILE A 339 1.22 0.51 0.06
N TYR A 340 0.02 0.09 0.37
CA TYR A 340 -1.19 0.86 0.09
C TYR A 340 -1.83 1.30 1.40
N SER A 341 -1.89 2.60 1.61
CA SER A 341 -2.59 3.22 2.73
C SER A 341 -3.92 3.79 2.22
N ASN A 342 -5.00 3.24 2.68
CA ASN A 342 -6.33 3.68 2.31
C ASN A 342 -6.73 4.93 3.12
N PHE A 343 -7.61 5.76 2.56
CA PHE A 343 -8.11 6.99 3.21
C PHE A 343 -8.83 6.73 4.55
N ASN A 344 -9.38 5.52 4.75
CA ASN A 344 -10.03 5.12 6.00
C ASN A 344 -9.05 4.68 7.10
N GLY A 345 -7.73 4.68 6.82
CA GLY A 345 -6.68 4.26 7.75
C GLY A 345 -6.28 2.79 7.66
N ASP A 346 -6.87 2.01 6.77
CA ASP A 346 -6.39 0.65 6.49
C ASP A 346 -5.07 0.68 5.73
N ILE A 347 -4.19 -0.28 6.00
CA ILE A 347 -2.88 -0.39 5.34
C ILE A 347 -2.68 -1.82 4.83
N TYR A 348 -2.35 -1.95 3.57
CA TYR A 348 -1.84 -3.19 2.99
C TYR A 348 -0.35 -3.07 2.70
N ILE A 349 0.42 -4.08 3.08
CA ILE A 349 1.85 -4.21 2.81
C ILE A 349 2.06 -5.58 2.18
N GLY A 350 2.47 -5.66 0.93
CA GLY A 350 2.62 -6.95 0.27
C GLY A 350 2.73 -6.86 -1.25
N GLU A 351 2.52 -7.99 -1.89
CA GLU A 351 2.63 -8.14 -3.33
C GLU A 351 1.37 -7.66 -4.05
N PHE A 352 1.59 -7.02 -5.20
CA PHE A 352 0.57 -6.57 -6.14
C PHE A 352 0.74 -7.24 -7.49
N LYS A 353 -0.35 -7.52 -8.15
CA LYS A 353 -0.38 -7.98 -9.53
C LYS A 353 -1.50 -7.27 -10.29
N ASN A 354 -1.13 -6.44 -11.27
CA ASN A 354 -2.09 -5.70 -12.10
C ASN A 354 -3.16 -4.93 -11.28
N GLU A 355 -2.75 -4.13 -10.28
CA GLU A 355 -3.56 -3.34 -9.36
C GLU A 355 -4.14 -4.10 -8.16
N TYR A 356 -4.18 -5.42 -8.15
CA TYR A 356 -4.80 -6.24 -7.11
C TYR A 356 -3.78 -6.73 -6.08
N PHE A 357 -4.18 -6.84 -4.81
CA PHE A 357 -3.42 -7.59 -3.81
C PHE A 357 -3.28 -9.04 -4.29
N ASN A 358 -2.06 -9.55 -4.27
CA ASN A 358 -1.75 -10.88 -4.78
C ASN A 358 -0.49 -11.40 -4.07
N GLY A 359 -0.28 -12.72 -4.02
CA GLY A 359 0.87 -13.28 -3.31
C GLY A 359 0.77 -13.09 -1.81
N TYR A 360 1.89 -12.88 -1.12
CA TYR A 360 1.90 -12.70 0.33
C TYR A 360 1.77 -11.22 0.73
N GLY A 361 0.93 -10.95 1.74
CA GLY A 361 0.76 -9.59 2.24
C GLY A 361 0.13 -9.49 3.62
N ILE A 362 0.34 -8.34 4.24
CA ILE A 362 -0.19 -7.97 5.55
C ILE A 362 -1.23 -6.87 5.36
N TYR A 363 -2.45 -7.10 5.82
CA TYR A 363 -3.49 -6.10 5.85
C TYR A 363 -3.79 -5.69 7.28
N LYS A 364 -3.56 -4.44 7.61
CA LYS A 364 -3.85 -3.82 8.91
C LYS A 364 -5.12 -2.99 8.77
N TYR A 365 -6.18 -3.39 9.45
CA TYR A 365 -7.43 -2.65 9.50
C TYR A 365 -7.33 -1.48 10.48
N HIS A 366 -7.97 -0.39 10.19
CA HIS A 366 -8.11 0.75 11.13
C HIS A 366 -8.76 0.33 12.46
N SER A 367 -9.61 -0.69 12.44
CA SER A 367 -10.23 -1.29 13.63
C SER A 367 -9.25 -1.96 14.60
N GLY A 368 -7.97 -2.13 14.18
CA GLY A 368 -6.93 -2.82 14.95
C GLY A 368 -6.83 -4.32 14.67
N GLU A 369 -7.65 -4.84 13.76
CA GLU A 369 -7.51 -6.21 13.25
C GLU A 369 -6.36 -6.29 12.25
N ARG A 370 -5.85 -7.50 12.01
CA ARG A 370 -4.75 -7.73 11.06
C ARG A 370 -4.89 -9.09 10.40
N TYR A 371 -4.64 -9.15 9.11
CA TYR A 371 -4.45 -10.38 8.36
C TYR A 371 -3.02 -10.44 7.81
N GLU A 372 -2.40 -11.59 7.93
CA GLU A 372 -1.07 -11.90 7.38
C GLU A 372 -1.19 -13.21 6.62
N GLY A 373 -0.95 -13.21 5.33
CA GLY A 373 -1.09 -14.43 4.53
C GLY A 373 -1.20 -14.17 3.04
N GLU A 374 -1.65 -15.20 2.34
CA GLU A 374 -1.77 -15.21 0.90
C GLU A 374 -3.02 -14.46 0.42
N TRP A 375 -2.88 -13.80 -0.71
CA TRP A 375 -3.91 -13.01 -1.37
C TRP A 375 -4.05 -13.42 -2.83
N GLU A 376 -5.24 -13.42 -3.33
CA GLU A 376 -5.56 -13.60 -4.73
C GLU A 376 -6.65 -12.62 -5.15
N ASN A 377 -6.32 -11.71 -6.09
CA ASN A 377 -7.25 -10.71 -6.64
C ASN A 377 -8.03 -9.93 -5.56
N ASN A 378 -7.31 -9.36 -4.57
CA ASN A 378 -7.82 -8.62 -3.41
C ASN A 378 -8.58 -9.47 -2.36
N SER A 379 -8.65 -10.78 -2.51
CA SER A 379 -9.31 -11.67 -1.54
C SER A 379 -8.28 -12.51 -0.80
N LYS A 380 -8.51 -12.75 0.49
CA LYS A 380 -7.70 -13.68 1.28
C LYS A 380 -7.84 -15.08 0.67
N SER A 381 -6.71 -15.73 0.41
CA SER A 381 -6.62 -17.04 -0.22
C SER A 381 -5.44 -17.81 0.40
N GLY A 382 -5.34 -19.14 0.12
CA GLY A 382 -4.22 -19.93 0.61
C GLY A 382 -4.10 -19.94 2.13
N TYR A 383 -2.87 -19.90 2.65
CA TYR A 383 -2.63 -19.94 4.09
C TYR A 383 -2.46 -18.51 4.67
N GLY A 384 -3.06 -18.30 5.87
CA GLY A 384 -2.91 -17.00 6.53
C GLY A 384 -3.40 -16.96 7.97
N VAL A 385 -2.97 -15.90 8.66
CA VAL A 385 -3.26 -15.63 10.07
C VAL A 385 -4.11 -14.38 10.18
N TYR A 386 -5.24 -14.47 10.88
CA TYR A 386 -6.10 -13.34 11.18
C TYR A 386 -6.08 -13.05 12.68
N TYR A 387 -5.71 -11.85 13.05
CA TYR A 387 -5.75 -11.34 14.42
C TYR A 387 -6.97 -10.46 14.58
N TYR A 388 -7.89 -10.85 15.42
CA TYR A 388 -9.10 -10.12 15.70
C TYR A 388 -8.85 -8.95 16.68
N TRP A 389 -9.70 -7.94 16.66
CA TRP A 389 -9.64 -6.80 17.59
C TRP A 389 -9.61 -7.23 19.08
N ASN A 390 -10.27 -8.34 19.43
CA ASN A 390 -10.30 -8.93 20.78
C ASN A 390 -9.06 -9.80 21.08
N LYS A 391 -8.02 -9.72 20.25
CA LYS A 391 -6.77 -10.49 20.31
C LYS A 391 -6.95 -12.01 20.18
N ASN A 392 -8.10 -12.49 19.73
CA ASN A 392 -8.21 -13.87 19.26
C ASN A 392 -7.42 -14.02 17.96
N LYS A 393 -6.99 -15.24 17.66
CA LYS A 393 -6.23 -15.56 16.45
C LYS A 393 -6.92 -16.68 15.70
N TYR A 394 -7.03 -16.57 14.39
CA TYR A 394 -7.27 -17.68 13.48
C TYR A 394 -6.02 -17.89 12.62
N GLU A 395 -5.59 -19.12 12.46
CA GLU A 395 -4.47 -19.52 11.63
C GLU A 395 -4.88 -20.72 10.80
N GLY A 396 -4.80 -20.63 9.48
CA GLY A 396 -5.23 -21.73 8.60
C GLY A 396 -5.52 -21.26 7.18
N GLU A 397 -6.23 -22.13 6.47
CA GLU A 397 -6.55 -21.93 5.06
C GLU A 397 -7.71 -20.96 4.84
N TRP A 398 -7.62 -20.21 3.74
CA TRP A 398 -8.59 -19.22 3.29
C TRP A 398 -8.97 -19.43 1.83
N LYS A 399 -10.18 -19.12 1.49
CA LYS A 399 -10.67 -19.09 0.11
C LYS A 399 -11.73 -18.00 -0.05
N ASN A 400 -11.48 -17.03 -0.95
CA ASN A 400 -12.39 -15.93 -1.22
C ASN A 400 -12.85 -15.22 0.09
N ASP A 401 -11.89 -14.79 0.91
CA ASP A 401 -12.10 -14.13 2.21
C ASP A 401 -12.75 -14.98 3.31
N LEU A 402 -13.07 -16.24 3.05
CA LEU A 402 -13.68 -17.16 3.99
C LEU A 402 -12.66 -18.20 4.48
N ARG A 403 -12.72 -18.54 5.77
CA ARG A 403 -11.97 -19.66 6.32
C ARG A 403 -12.39 -20.94 5.59
N ASN A 404 -11.42 -21.70 5.12
CA ASN A 404 -11.66 -22.93 4.34
C ASN A 404 -10.52 -23.92 4.61
N GLY A 405 -10.77 -25.23 4.49
CA GLY A 405 -9.74 -26.22 4.82
C GLY A 405 -9.41 -26.25 6.32
N TYR A 406 -8.20 -26.69 6.67
CA TYR A 406 -7.79 -26.82 8.06
C TYR A 406 -7.42 -25.47 8.69
N GLY A 407 -7.82 -25.29 9.96
CA GLY A 407 -7.48 -24.07 10.68
C GLY A 407 -7.56 -24.18 12.19
N ILE A 408 -6.84 -23.28 12.86
CA ILE A 408 -6.70 -23.21 14.31
C ILE A 408 -7.24 -21.85 14.78
N ILE A 409 -8.16 -21.85 15.72
CA ILE A 409 -8.58 -20.66 16.44
C ILE A 409 -8.02 -20.72 17.86
N VAL A 410 -7.32 -19.67 18.27
CA VAL A 410 -6.87 -19.49 19.65
C VAL A 410 -7.58 -18.26 20.21
N THR A 411 -8.20 -18.40 21.36
CA THR A 411 -8.87 -17.28 22.04
C THR A 411 -8.05 -16.77 23.21
N THR A 412 -8.11 -15.49 23.48
CA THR A 412 -7.48 -14.86 24.66
C THR A 412 -7.98 -15.43 26.00
N ARG A 413 -9.11 -16.11 25.97
CA ARG A 413 -9.68 -16.77 27.14
C ARG A 413 -9.12 -18.18 27.37
N GLY A 414 -8.19 -18.66 26.50
CA GLY A 414 -7.52 -19.94 26.64
C GLY A 414 -8.25 -21.13 25.97
N SER A 415 -9.24 -20.89 25.12
CA SER A 415 -9.80 -21.97 24.28
C SER A 415 -9.04 -22.09 22.98
N LYS A 416 -8.83 -23.33 22.51
CA LYS A 416 -8.21 -23.65 21.22
C LYS A 416 -9.12 -24.55 20.41
N TYR A 417 -9.29 -24.25 19.13
CA TYR A 417 -10.12 -25.01 18.18
C TYR A 417 -9.29 -25.35 16.97
N GLU A 418 -9.05 -26.62 16.73
CA GLU A 418 -8.34 -27.17 15.57
C GLU A 418 -9.35 -27.94 14.74
N VAL A 419 -9.84 -27.37 13.63
CA VAL A 419 -10.97 -27.94 12.92
C VAL A 419 -10.95 -27.57 11.44
N GLU A 420 -11.56 -28.42 10.62
CA GLU A 420 -11.79 -28.12 9.22
C GLU A 420 -12.92 -27.10 9.03
N PHE A 421 -12.71 -26.17 8.13
CA PHE A 421 -13.66 -25.12 7.76
C PHE A 421 -14.12 -25.28 6.31
N LYS A 422 -15.37 -24.94 6.08
CA LYS A 422 -15.95 -24.81 4.74
C LYS A 422 -16.80 -23.56 4.68
N ASN A 423 -16.47 -22.63 3.77
CA ASN A 423 -17.18 -21.36 3.62
C ASN A 423 -17.36 -20.60 4.93
N GLY A 424 -16.32 -20.53 5.76
CA GLY A 424 -16.31 -19.79 7.03
C GLY A 424 -16.88 -20.54 8.22
N LEU A 425 -17.52 -21.69 8.02
CA LEU A 425 -18.13 -22.51 9.06
C LEU A 425 -17.28 -23.73 9.37
N LYS A 426 -17.26 -24.18 10.64
CA LYS A 426 -16.68 -25.47 11.01
C LYS A 426 -17.48 -26.57 10.31
N ASP A 427 -16.83 -27.34 9.43
CA ASP A 427 -17.45 -28.41 8.64
C ASP A 427 -16.35 -29.40 8.25
N GLY A 428 -16.34 -30.57 8.84
CA GLY A 428 -15.32 -31.59 8.78
C GLY A 428 -14.89 -32.05 10.15
N TYR A 429 -13.68 -32.59 10.28
CA TYR A 429 -13.20 -33.15 11.55
C TYR A 429 -12.43 -32.12 12.37
N GLY A 430 -12.52 -32.21 13.72
CA GLY A 430 -11.79 -31.28 14.56
C GLY A 430 -11.72 -31.60 16.03
N VAL A 431 -10.88 -30.82 16.73
CA VAL A 431 -10.66 -30.85 18.17
C VAL A 431 -10.94 -29.47 18.75
N GLU A 432 -11.76 -29.39 19.77
CA GLU A 432 -12.00 -28.16 20.55
C GLU A 432 -11.52 -28.35 21.99
N LEU A 433 -10.58 -27.55 22.40
CA LEU A 433 -10.17 -27.44 23.81
C LEU A 433 -10.76 -26.15 24.39
N HIS A 434 -11.67 -26.30 25.32
CA HIS A 434 -12.31 -25.17 25.99
C HIS A 434 -11.51 -24.67 27.20
N LYS A 435 -11.61 -23.38 27.50
CA LYS A 435 -10.92 -22.73 28.64
C LYS A 435 -11.19 -23.40 30.00
N ASN A 436 -12.32 -24.06 30.14
CA ASN A 436 -12.68 -24.78 31.36
C ASN A 436 -12.01 -26.15 31.50
N GLY A 437 -11.25 -26.59 30.46
CA GLY A 437 -10.58 -27.89 30.40
C GLY A 437 -11.40 -28.99 29.73
N ASP A 438 -12.63 -28.74 29.27
CA ASP A 438 -13.36 -29.68 28.44
C ASP A 438 -12.73 -29.79 27.06
N MET A 439 -12.74 -31.00 26.48
CA MET A 439 -12.23 -31.23 25.12
C MET A 439 -13.27 -32.02 24.29
N VAL A 440 -13.46 -31.59 23.07
CA VAL A 440 -14.36 -32.25 22.10
C VAL A 440 -13.56 -32.67 20.89
N ILE A 441 -13.72 -33.92 20.47
CA ILE A 441 -13.11 -34.47 19.25
C ILE A 441 -14.22 -35.07 18.41
N GLY A 442 -14.36 -34.69 17.15
CA GLY A 442 -15.37 -35.29 16.30
C GLY A 442 -15.66 -34.54 15.01
N GLU A 443 -16.72 -34.94 14.36
CA GLU A 443 -17.17 -34.34 13.11
C GLU A 443 -18.03 -33.10 13.37
N TYR A 444 -17.81 -32.06 12.59
CA TYR A 444 -18.54 -30.80 12.64
C TYR A 444 -19.33 -30.58 11.36
N LYS A 445 -20.48 -29.97 11.49
CA LYS A 445 -21.30 -29.48 10.40
C LYS A 445 -21.94 -28.16 10.77
N ASN A 446 -21.74 -27.13 9.95
CA ASN A 446 -22.31 -25.80 10.19
C ASN A 446 -22.03 -25.30 11.63
N ASN A 447 -20.78 -25.30 12.07
CA ASN A 447 -20.28 -24.87 13.39
C ASN A 447 -20.69 -25.76 14.58
N LYS A 448 -21.37 -26.86 14.38
CA LYS A 448 -21.82 -27.74 15.47
C LYS A 448 -21.24 -29.13 15.29
N ILE A 449 -20.85 -29.77 16.39
CA ILE A 449 -20.53 -31.19 16.34
C ILE A 449 -21.75 -31.95 15.83
N ASN A 450 -21.55 -32.79 14.81
CA ASN A 450 -22.62 -33.53 14.13
C ASN A 450 -22.03 -34.75 13.41
N GLY A 451 -22.33 -35.92 13.82
CA GLY A 451 -21.69 -37.17 13.48
C GLY A 451 -21.08 -37.84 14.71
N TYR A 452 -20.08 -38.69 14.53
CA TYR A 452 -19.42 -39.32 15.65
C TYR A 452 -18.41 -38.43 16.33
N GLY A 453 -18.35 -38.46 17.70
CA GLY A 453 -17.41 -37.66 18.45
C GLY A 453 -17.19 -38.15 19.88
N ILE A 454 -16.19 -37.55 20.51
CA ILE A 454 -15.80 -37.80 21.89
C ILE A 454 -15.79 -36.47 22.64
N PHE A 455 -16.44 -36.41 23.79
CA PHE A 455 -16.41 -35.27 24.71
C PHE A 455 -15.69 -35.70 25.99
N TYR A 456 -14.59 -35.07 26.28
CA TYR A 456 -13.86 -35.19 27.55
C TYR A 456 -14.26 -34.02 28.45
N PHE A 457 -14.82 -34.33 29.59
CA PHE A 457 -15.12 -33.34 30.62
C PHE A 457 -13.88 -33.06 31.48
N LYS A 458 -13.73 -31.84 31.96
CA LYS A 458 -12.62 -31.45 32.84
C LYS A 458 -12.50 -32.28 34.12
N ASN A 459 -13.60 -32.86 34.57
CA ASN A 459 -13.65 -33.72 35.76
C ASN A 459 -13.17 -35.15 35.51
N GLY A 460 -12.73 -35.47 34.27
CA GLY A 460 -12.29 -36.80 33.87
C GLY A 460 -13.37 -37.71 33.31
N ASP A 461 -14.63 -37.30 33.27
CA ASP A 461 -15.66 -38.02 32.56
C ASP A 461 -15.45 -37.97 31.05
N LYS A 462 -16.00 -38.96 30.33
CA LYS A 462 -15.94 -38.99 28.86
C LYS A 462 -17.29 -39.46 28.31
N TYR A 463 -17.79 -38.76 27.29
CA TYR A 463 -18.83 -39.27 26.41
C TYR A 463 -18.26 -39.64 25.04
N GLU A 464 -18.68 -40.76 24.48
CA GLU A 464 -18.28 -41.22 23.19
C GLU A 464 -19.51 -41.73 22.43
N GLY A 465 -19.82 -41.16 21.27
CA GLY A 465 -21.02 -41.52 20.54
C GLY A 465 -21.39 -40.51 19.46
N GLU A 466 -22.61 -40.63 18.97
CA GLU A 466 -23.13 -39.75 17.94
C GLU A 466 -23.59 -38.40 18.52
N PHE A 467 -23.45 -37.35 17.72
CA PHE A 467 -23.95 -36.01 17.98
C PHE A 467 -24.84 -35.55 16.83
N LYS A 468 -25.83 -34.76 17.13
CA LYS A 468 -26.69 -34.07 16.18
C LYS A 468 -26.92 -32.63 16.59
N ASN A 469 -26.56 -31.68 15.75
CA ASN A 469 -26.70 -30.25 16.04
C ASN A 469 -26.10 -29.81 17.39
N GLY A 470 -24.97 -30.38 17.79
CA GLY A 470 -24.27 -30.03 19.03
C GLY A 470 -24.77 -30.75 20.29
N ARG A 471 -25.65 -31.73 20.16
CA ARG A 471 -26.17 -32.50 21.28
C ARG A 471 -25.98 -33.98 21.08
N ASN A 472 -25.78 -34.72 22.15
CA ASN A 472 -25.73 -36.17 22.14
C ASN A 472 -26.99 -36.72 21.45
N TYR A 473 -26.80 -37.65 20.50
CA TYR A 473 -27.85 -38.23 19.70
C TYR A 473 -27.47 -39.68 19.38
N GLY A 474 -28.45 -40.54 19.12
CA GLY A 474 -28.19 -41.93 18.79
C GLY A 474 -27.56 -42.71 19.95
N TYR A 475 -26.83 -43.77 19.60
CA TYR A 475 -26.17 -44.59 20.60
C TYR A 475 -24.86 -43.98 21.07
N GLY A 476 -24.62 -43.96 22.39
CA GLY A 476 -23.39 -43.43 22.96
C GLY A 476 -23.07 -44.02 24.32
N THR A 477 -21.78 -43.92 24.65
CA THR A 477 -21.20 -44.45 25.88
C THR A 477 -20.69 -43.30 26.73
N PHE A 478 -21.13 -43.22 27.98
CA PHE A 478 -20.59 -42.33 29.01
C PHE A 478 -19.64 -43.11 29.90
N TYR A 479 -18.44 -42.63 30.11
CA TYR A 479 -17.45 -43.15 31.03
C TYR A 479 -17.30 -42.15 32.18
N SER A 480 -17.59 -42.55 33.42
CA SER A 480 -17.33 -41.74 34.59
C SER A 480 -15.84 -41.81 34.98
N PHE A 481 -15.30 -40.75 35.54
CA PHE A 481 -13.95 -40.72 36.11
C PHE A 481 -13.74 -41.78 37.23
N LEU A 482 -14.83 -42.26 37.83
CA LEU A 482 -14.83 -43.36 38.82
C LEU A 482 -14.75 -44.76 38.19
N GLY A 483 -14.62 -44.86 36.85
CA GLY A 483 -14.51 -46.12 36.13
C GLY A 483 -15.83 -46.75 35.73
N PHE A 484 -16.99 -46.14 36.01
CA PHE A 484 -18.28 -46.63 35.57
C PHE A 484 -18.51 -46.34 34.08
N LYS A 485 -19.07 -47.33 33.38
CA LYS A 485 -19.45 -47.28 31.97
C LYS A 485 -20.96 -47.33 31.81
N TYR A 486 -21.54 -46.33 31.12
CA TYR A 486 -22.99 -46.27 30.86
C TYR A 486 -23.23 -46.20 29.34
N GLU A 487 -23.94 -47.15 28.80
CA GLU A 487 -24.33 -47.18 27.37
C GLU A 487 -25.82 -46.87 27.29
N ASN A 488 -26.18 -45.85 26.52
CA ASN A 488 -27.55 -45.41 26.36
C ASN A 488 -27.82 -44.86 24.96
N TYR A 489 -29.10 -44.77 24.62
CA TYR A 489 -29.59 -44.05 23.46
C TYR A 489 -29.98 -42.62 23.85
N PHE A 490 -29.57 -41.66 23.10
CA PHE A 490 -29.77 -40.23 23.37
C PHE A 490 -30.67 -39.60 22.32
N THR A 491 -31.58 -38.70 22.72
CA THR A 491 -32.35 -37.83 21.85
C THR A 491 -32.27 -36.39 22.37
N ASN A 492 -31.79 -35.48 21.51
CA ASN A 492 -31.58 -34.06 21.85
C ASN A 492 -30.79 -33.80 23.15
N GLY A 493 -29.81 -34.64 23.46
CA GLY A 493 -28.99 -34.53 24.68
C GLY A 493 -29.56 -35.21 25.90
N ASN A 494 -30.77 -35.74 25.86
CA ASN A 494 -31.39 -36.49 26.93
C ASN A 494 -31.27 -37.99 26.71
N ILE A 495 -31.16 -38.74 27.81
CA ILE A 495 -31.19 -40.20 27.74
C ILE A 495 -32.58 -40.66 27.34
N ASP A 496 -32.69 -41.29 26.21
CA ASP A 496 -33.91 -41.97 25.77
C ASP A 496 -33.96 -43.39 26.34
N LYS A 497 -34.58 -43.52 27.50
CA LYS A 497 -34.64 -44.81 28.19
C LYS A 497 -35.31 -45.92 27.37
N PHE A 498 -36.25 -45.55 26.51
CA PHE A 498 -36.98 -46.50 25.68
C PHE A 498 -36.14 -46.99 24.48
N LEU A 499 -35.56 -46.08 23.71
CA LEU A 499 -34.72 -46.45 22.59
C LEU A 499 -33.42 -47.11 23.05
N GLY A 500 -32.84 -46.72 24.18
CA GLY A 500 -31.72 -47.38 24.83
C GLY A 500 -32.01 -48.84 25.21
N LEU A 501 -33.20 -49.12 25.69
CA LEU A 501 -33.65 -50.48 26.03
C LEU A 501 -33.82 -51.31 24.75
N ILE A 502 -34.47 -50.77 23.72
CA ILE A 502 -34.62 -51.46 22.40
C ILE A 502 -33.28 -51.81 21.82
N TYR A 503 -32.32 -50.89 21.83
CA TYR A 503 -30.98 -51.13 21.28
C TYR A 503 -30.24 -52.26 22.05
N LYS A 504 -30.34 -52.27 23.38
CA LYS A 504 -29.76 -53.36 24.19
C LYS A 504 -30.42 -54.68 23.89
N ILE A 505 -31.69 -54.71 23.62
CA ILE A 505 -32.44 -55.90 23.20
C ILE A 505 -31.94 -56.37 21.83
N ILE A 506 -31.75 -55.47 20.87
CA ILE A 506 -31.22 -55.80 19.51
C ILE A 506 -29.81 -56.34 19.61
N LEU A 507 -28.91 -55.72 20.42
CA LEU A 507 -27.54 -56.22 20.62
C LEU A 507 -27.53 -57.64 21.25
N CYS A 508 -28.35 -57.86 22.27
CA CYS A 508 -28.53 -59.20 22.85
C CYS A 508 -28.99 -60.20 21.80
N PHE A 509 -29.89 -59.79 20.90
CA PHE A 509 -30.33 -60.60 19.79
C PHE A 509 -29.20 -60.97 18.84
N HIS A 510 -28.42 -59.97 18.44
CA HIS A 510 -27.31 -60.22 17.51
C HIS A 510 -26.26 -61.16 18.12
N PHE A 511 -26.01 -61.04 19.43
CA PHE A 511 -25.12 -61.92 20.16
C PHE A 511 -25.65 -63.34 20.29
N LEU A 512 -26.96 -63.44 20.63
CA LEU A 512 -27.64 -64.72 20.73
C LEU A 512 -27.80 -65.41 19.36
N TYR A 513 -27.98 -64.61 18.26
CA TYR A 513 -28.07 -65.14 16.90
C TYR A 513 -26.80 -65.85 16.45
N SER A 514 -25.64 -65.36 16.88
CA SER A 514 -24.34 -65.99 16.57
C SER A 514 -24.08 -67.27 17.39
N SER A 515 -24.80 -67.47 18.49
CA SER A 515 -24.50 -68.50 19.48
C SER A 515 -25.50 -69.69 19.52
N PHE A 516 -26.64 -69.61 18.82
CA PHE A 516 -27.71 -70.61 18.95
C PHE A 516 -28.16 -71.25 17.59
N THR A 517 -28.54 -72.52 17.63
CA THR A 517 -29.12 -73.21 16.51
C THR A 517 -30.53 -72.76 16.13
N LYS A 518 -30.88 -72.76 14.82
CA LYS A 518 -32.12 -72.26 14.22
C LYS A 518 -33.43 -72.57 14.98
N ARG A 519 -33.57 -73.74 15.63
CA ARG A 519 -34.81 -74.11 16.37
C ARG A 519 -34.99 -73.37 17.69
N LYS A 520 -33.93 -73.09 18.42
CA LYS A 520 -34.02 -72.28 19.69
C LYS A 520 -34.28 -70.83 19.40
N MET A 521 -33.89 -70.34 18.26
CA MET A 521 -34.09 -68.93 17.85
C MET A 521 -35.55 -68.57 17.60
N ILE A 522 -36.38 -69.47 17.07
CA ILE A 522 -37.82 -69.18 16.83
C ILE A 522 -38.55 -68.88 18.15
N VAL A 523 -38.28 -69.65 19.21
CA VAL A 523 -38.88 -69.44 20.53
C VAL A 523 -38.41 -68.15 21.17
N ILE A 524 -37.09 -67.85 21.06
CA ILE A 524 -36.50 -66.61 21.60
C ILE A 524 -37.06 -65.38 20.86
N SER A 525 -37.19 -65.45 19.52
CA SER A 525 -37.76 -64.38 18.69
C SER A 525 -39.22 -64.12 19.06
N ALA A 526 -40.03 -65.13 19.29
CA ALA A 526 -41.43 -64.98 19.74
C ALA A 526 -41.53 -64.33 21.11
N ILE A 527 -40.70 -64.72 22.08
CA ILE A 527 -40.68 -64.11 23.43
C ILE A 527 -40.29 -62.65 23.38
N ILE A 528 -39.36 -62.29 22.54
CA ILE A 528 -38.90 -60.88 22.47
C ILE A 528 -39.87 -60.00 21.69
N ILE A 529 -40.52 -60.48 20.65
CA ILE A 529 -41.64 -59.75 20.02
C ILE A 529 -42.74 -59.48 21.04
N LEU A 530 -43.06 -60.43 21.94
CA LEU A 530 -44.01 -60.23 23.03
C LEU A 530 -43.50 -59.20 24.05
N ILE A 531 -42.23 -59.21 24.44
CA ILE A 531 -41.63 -58.22 25.36
C ILE A 531 -41.61 -56.85 24.71
N ILE A 532 -41.22 -56.71 23.44
CA ILE A 532 -41.24 -55.43 22.70
C ILE A 532 -42.69 -54.91 22.61
N GLY A 533 -43.65 -55.76 22.28
CA GLY A 533 -45.07 -55.40 22.24
C GLY A 533 -45.57 -54.89 23.58
N PHE A 534 -45.22 -55.57 24.68
CA PHE A 534 -45.59 -55.15 26.05
C PHE A 534 -44.91 -53.82 26.46
N VAL A 535 -43.64 -53.63 26.09
CA VAL A 535 -42.92 -52.37 26.37
C VAL A 535 -43.53 -51.24 25.56
N ILE A 536 -43.84 -51.43 24.28
CA ILE A 536 -44.48 -50.44 23.42
C ILE A 536 -45.86 -50.07 23.98
N GLN A 537 -46.65 -51.04 24.37
CA GLN A 537 -47.98 -50.82 24.96
C GLN A 537 -47.89 -50.02 26.28
N LYS A 538 -46.93 -50.36 27.15
CA LYS A 538 -46.70 -49.62 28.40
C LYS A 538 -46.27 -48.15 28.15
N THR A 539 -45.41 -47.95 27.17
CA THR A 539 -44.91 -46.57 26.85
C THR A 539 -45.99 -45.71 26.19
N ILE A 540 -46.83 -46.32 25.34
CA ILE A 540 -47.98 -45.61 24.76
C ILE A 540 -48.95 -45.22 25.86
N ILE A 541 -49.18 -46.08 26.85
CA ILE A 541 -50.04 -45.78 28.02
C ILE A 541 -49.41 -44.64 28.85
N GLU A 542 -48.11 -44.70 29.17
CA GLU A 542 -47.42 -43.64 29.89
C GLU A 542 -47.43 -42.31 29.11
N TYR A 543 -47.21 -42.32 27.78
CA TYR A 543 -47.28 -41.13 26.92
C TYR A 543 -48.71 -40.53 26.86
N LEU A 544 -49.74 -41.36 26.83
CA LEU A 544 -51.14 -40.90 26.87
C LEU A 544 -51.57 -40.37 28.24
N PHE A 545 -50.99 -40.85 29.33
CA PHE A 545 -51.23 -40.34 30.67
C PHE A 545 -50.45 -39.07 31.01
N TYR A 546 -49.30 -38.80 30.34
CA TYR A 546 -48.51 -37.60 30.53
C TYR A 546 -49.00 -36.41 29.69
N LYS A 547 -49.91 -36.61 28.74
CA LYS A 547 -50.53 -35.57 27.90
C LYS A 547 -51.89 -35.08 28.45
N LYS A 548 -52.30 -35.51 29.65
CA LYS A 548 -53.32 -34.88 30.45
C LYS A 548 -52.66 -34.17 31.63
#